data_4990ae571bd585a397ef88eb4806ae54
#
_entry.id   4990ae571bd585a397ef88eb4806ae54
#
_cell.length_a   1.000
_cell.length_b   1.000
_cell.length_c   1.000
_cell.angle_alpha   90.00
_cell.angle_beta   90.00
_cell.angle_gamma   90.00
#
_symmetry.space_group_name_H-M   'P 1'
#
loop_
_entity.id
_entity.type
_entity.pdbx_description
1 polymer ?
#
loop_
_entity_poly.entity_id
_entity_poly.type
_entity_poly.pdbx_seq_one_letter_code
_entity_poly.pdbx_strand_id
1 'polypeptide(L)'
;FKNYAHHSYVEGLKKTGITFDKIPLIEDMNEKMSKIGWGAVPVRGFIPPWAFMEFQALGVLPIACDMRSSEHLTYTPAPDIVHESAGHSPIIINEEYAHFLKEYGRIASNAVFSKEDERIYYAIRKLSDIKEDRNSSKEDINQAEEELKNAKKNQSNPSEATLLSRLHWWTVEYGLIGLLENPKIYGAGLLSSV
;
A
#
# COMPACT_ATOMS: atom_id res chain seq x y z
N PHE A 1 19.62 3.22 4.08
CA PHE A 1 18.46 3.57 3.23
C PHE A 1 18.85 4.50 2.08
N LYS A 2 19.50 5.65 2.32
CA LYS A 2 19.88 6.64 1.30
C LYS A 2 20.62 6.06 0.08
N ASN A 3 21.40 5.01 0.28
CA ASN A 3 22.20 4.39 -0.79
C ASN A 3 21.40 3.42 -1.67
N TYR A 4 20.28 2.92 -1.18
CA TYR A 4 19.47 1.90 -1.85
C TYR A 4 18.18 2.48 -2.44
N ALA A 5 17.60 3.50 -1.82
CA ALA A 5 16.40 4.16 -2.33
C ALA A 5 16.70 4.96 -3.61
N HIS A 6 15.70 5.10 -4.47
CA HIS A 6 15.77 6.00 -5.63
C HIS A 6 16.08 7.43 -5.17
N HIS A 7 16.80 8.18 -5.96
CA HIS A 7 17.29 9.52 -5.57
C HIS A 7 16.18 10.51 -5.21
N SER A 8 14.98 10.37 -5.83
CA SER A 8 13.83 11.23 -5.52
C SER A 8 13.23 10.99 -4.14
N TYR A 9 13.52 9.85 -3.49
CA TYR A 9 12.89 9.47 -2.22
C TYR A 9 13.16 10.46 -1.08
N VAL A 10 14.43 10.85 -0.90
CA VAL A 10 14.80 11.78 0.19
C VAL A 10 14.23 13.18 -0.03
N GLU A 11 14.17 13.63 -1.29
CA GLU A 11 13.50 14.87 -1.65
C GLU A 11 11.99 14.76 -1.44
N GLY A 12 11.43 13.60 -1.78
CA GLY A 12 10.03 13.27 -1.59
C GLY A 12 9.59 13.35 -0.15
N LEU A 13 10.35 12.78 0.79
CA LEU A 13 10.07 12.91 2.22
C LEU A 13 9.92 14.38 2.64
N LYS A 14 10.82 15.25 2.17
CA LYS A 14 10.76 16.69 2.47
C LYS A 14 9.53 17.37 1.85
N LYS A 15 9.26 17.09 0.57
CA LYS A 15 8.16 17.70 -0.18
C LYS A 15 6.79 17.26 0.33
N THR A 16 6.67 16.03 0.80
CA THR A 16 5.42 15.47 1.36
C THR A 16 5.29 15.68 2.87
N GLY A 17 6.35 16.21 3.52
CA GLY A 17 6.32 16.61 4.93
C GLY A 17 6.55 15.49 5.91
N ILE A 18 7.09 14.39 5.45
CA ILE A 18 7.43 13.26 6.30
C ILE A 18 8.77 13.52 6.98
N THR A 19 8.80 13.39 8.30
CA THR A 19 9.99 13.59 9.14
C THR A 19 10.25 12.34 10.00
N PHE A 20 11.45 12.25 10.59
CA PHE A 20 11.84 11.08 11.40
C PHE A 20 11.40 11.17 12.86
N ASP A 21 10.95 12.34 13.30
CA ASP A 21 10.74 12.68 14.71
C ASP A 21 9.27 12.68 15.12
N LYS A 22 8.36 12.56 14.18
CA LYS A 22 6.93 12.54 14.48
C LYS A 22 6.13 11.75 13.44
N ILE A 23 5.00 11.21 13.87
CA ILE A 23 3.96 10.70 12.98
C ILE A 23 3.37 11.90 12.22
N PRO A 24 3.26 11.84 10.88
CA PRO A 24 2.73 12.95 10.11
C PRO A 24 1.25 13.19 10.41
N LEU A 25 0.84 14.45 10.46
CA LEU A 25 -0.57 14.80 10.39
C LEU A 25 -1.03 14.71 8.94
N ILE A 26 -2.16 14.06 8.71
CA ILE A 26 -2.68 13.85 7.34
C ILE A 26 -3.06 15.18 6.70
N GLU A 27 -3.53 16.14 7.48
CA GLU A 27 -3.79 17.50 7.04
C GLU A 27 -2.53 18.19 6.51
N ASP A 28 -1.40 18.07 7.22
CA ASP A 28 -0.10 18.63 6.80
C ASP A 28 0.39 17.95 5.51
N MET A 29 0.22 16.61 5.41
CA MET A 29 0.54 15.85 4.21
C MET A 29 -0.31 16.34 3.03
N ASN A 30 -1.63 16.44 3.23
CA ASN A 30 -2.56 16.87 2.19
C ASN A 30 -2.23 18.28 1.67
N GLU A 31 -1.94 19.23 2.56
CA GLU A 31 -1.50 20.59 2.18
C GLU A 31 -0.24 20.56 1.31
N LYS A 32 0.72 19.72 1.64
CA LYS A 32 1.97 19.62 0.89
C LYS A 32 1.81 18.86 -0.42
N MET A 33 1.09 17.73 -0.39
CA MET A 33 0.85 16.91 -1.58
C MET A 33 -0.03 17.62 -2.61
N SER A 34 -0.93 18.51 -2.20
CA SER A 34 -1.73 19.32 -3.12
C SER A 34 -0.87 20.15 -4.07
N LYS A 35 0.33 20.57 -3.65
CA LYS A 35 1.28 21.34 -4.47
C LYS A 35 1.88 20.54 -5.63
N ILE A 36 1.80 19.22 -5.55
CA ILE A 36 2.20 18.28 -6.60
C ILE A 36 1.00 17.61 -7.29
N GLY A 37 -0.20 18.14 -7.08
CA GLY A 37 -1.43 17.63 -7.71
C GLY A 37 -1.94 16.33 -7.14
N TRP A 38 -1.60 16.02 -5.86
CA TRP A 38 -2.11 14.88 -5.10
C TRP A 38 -2.76 15.33 -3.80
N GLY A 39 -3.69 14.51 -3.30
CA GLY A 39 -4.27 14.67 -1.98
C GLY A 39 -3.89 13.50 -1.08
N ALA A 40 -4.18 13.63 0.22
CA ALA A 40 -4.10 12.56 1.21
C ALA A 40 -5.40 12.56 2.03
N VAL A 41 -5.96 11.37 2.29
CA VAL A 41 -7.17 11.21 3.11
C VAL A 41 -6.99 10.09 4.13
N PRO A 42 -7.48 10.25 5.35
CA PRO A 42 -7.41 9.20 6.35
C PRO A 42 -8.41 8.09 6.03
N VAL A 43 -7.98 6.84 6.17
CA VAL A 43 -8.84 5.66 6.09
C VAL A 43 -8.63 4.79 7.32
N ARG A 44 -9.68 4.05 7.71
CA ARG A 44 -9.61 3.08 8.81
C ARG A 44 -9.85 1.68 8.27
N GLY A 45 -9.05 0.75 8.78
CA GLY A 45 -9.12 -0.66 8.39
C GLY A 45 -8.72 -0.89 6.93
N PHE A 46 -8.90 -2.11 6.49
CA PHE A 46 -8.54 -2.55 5.15
C PHE A 46 -9.64 -2.16 4.14
N ILE A 47 -9.36 -1.19 3.28
CA ILE A 47 -10.31 -0.77 2.23
C ILE A 47 -10.25 -1.72 1.02
N PRO A 48 -11.36 -1.85 0.26
CA PRO A 48 -11.37 -2.68 -0.94
C PRO A 48 -10.34 -2.23 -1.99
N PRO A 49 -9.69 -3.16 -2.70
CA PRO A 49 -8.70 -2.81 -3.72
C PRO A 49 -9.22 -1.86 -4.80
N TRP A 50 -10.47 -2.01 -5.24
CA TRP A 50 -11.08 -1.11 -6.23
C TRP A 50 -11.25 0.31 -5.69
N ALA A 51 -11.60 0.47 -4.40
CA ALA A 51 -11.70 1.80 -3.79
C ALA A 51 -10.33 2.47 -3.67
N PHE A 52 -9.27 1.71 -3.31
CA PHE A 52 -7.90 2.19 -3.33
C PHE A 52 -7.50 2.67 -4.72
N MET A 53 -7.82 1.89 -5.77
CA MET A 53 -7.53 2.26 -7.16
C MET A 53 -8.32 3.48 -7.63
N GLU A 54 -9.55 3.65 -7.17
CA GLU A 54 -10.35 4.84 -7.48
C GLU A 54 -9.76 6.11 -6.84
N PHE A 55 -9.35 6.05 -5.57
CA PHE A 55 -8.61 7.13 -4.93
C PHE A 55 -7.33 7.46 -5.71
N GLN A 56 -6.56 6.45 -6.08
CA GLN A 56 -5.33 6.63 -6.86
C GLN A 56 -5.60 7.28 -8.23
N ALA A 57 -6.65 6.88 -8.93
CA ALA A 57 -7.07 7.48 -10.19
C ALA A 57 -7.38 8.98 -10.06
N LEU A 58 -7.95 9.39 -8.93
CA LEU A 58 -8.24 10.78 -8.59
C LEU A 58 -7.01 11.56 -8.10
N GLY A 59 -5.86 10.91 -7.97
CA GLY A 59 -4.66 11.51 -7.39
C GLY A 59 -4.76 11.73 -5.89
N VAL A 60 -5.45 10.85 -5.20
CA VAL A 60 -5.58 10.86 -3.75
C VAL A 60 -4.91 9.60 -3.17
N LEU A 61 -4.05 9.77 -2.18
CA LEU A 61 -3.45 8.67 -1.44
C LEU A 61 -4.27 8.43 -0.17
N PRO A 62 -4.93 7.27 -0.02
CA PRO A 62 -5.54 6.88 1.24
C PRO A 62 -4.42 6.50 2.22
N ILE A 63 -4.48 7.10 3.41
CA ILE A 63 -3.50 6.88 4.48
C ILE A 63 -4.18 6.08 5.58
N ALA A 64 -3.72 4.86 5.83
CA ALA A 64 -4.18 4.06 6.95
C ALA A 64 -3.84 4.78 8.26
N CYS A 65 -4.83 4.90 9.17
CA CYS A 65 -4.66 5.58 10.46
C CYS A 65 -4.04 4.65 11.53
N ASP A 66 -3.91 3.37 11.24
CA ASP A 66 -3.33 2.40 12.15
C ASP A 66 -1.81 2.53 12.19
N MET A 67 -1.20 2.10 13.30
CA MET A 67 0.25 2.14 13.51
C MET A 67 0.72 0.75 13.89
N ARG A 68 1.77 0.27 13.22
CA ARG A 68 2.40 -1.01 13.55
C ARG A 68 2.89 -1.04 14.99
N SER A 69 2.79 -2.21 15.62
CA SER A 69 3.39 -2.42 16.94
C SER A 69 4.92 -2.55 16.85
N SER A 70 5.60 -2.45 17.99
CA SER A 70 7.05 -2.67 18.06
C SER A 70 7.50 -4.06 17.59
N GLU A 71 6.61 -5.05 17.65
CA GLU A 71 6.87 -6.41 17.17
C GLU A 71 6.85 -6.51 15.61
N HIS A 72 6.20 -5.55 14.97
CA HIS A 72 6.01 -5.51 13.51
C HIS A 72 6.82 -4.40 12.82
N LEU A 73 7.94 -3.95 13.43
CA LEU A 73 8.76 -2.87 12.87
C LEU A 73 9.30 -3.20 11.48
N THR A 74 9.74 -4.44 11.27
CA THR A 74 10.33 -4.89 9.99
C THR A 74 9.29 -5.28 8.95
N TYR A 75 8.12 -5.71 9.40
CA TYR A 75 7.02 -6.13 8.52
C TYR A 75 5.70 -5.95 9.24
N THR A 76 4.78 -5.23 8.64
CA THR A 76 3.41 -5.07 9.15
C THR A 76 2.45 -6.04 8.45
N PRO A 77 1.55 -6.71 9.19
CA PRO A 77 0.55 -7.61 8.60
C PRO A 77 -0.53 -6.89 7.79
N ALA A 78 -0.70 -5.58 8.03
CA ALA A 78 -1.62 -4.71 7.31
C ALA A 78 -0.94 -3.37 6.99
N PRO A 79 -1.33 -2.66 5.92
CA PRO A 79 -0.87 -1.30 5.67
C PRO A 79 -1.14 -0.40 6.87
N ASP A 80 -0.16 0.39 7.26
CA ASP A 80 -0.24 1.34 8.36
C ASP A 80 0.23 2.73 7.93
N ILE A 81 0.14 3.71 8.82
CA ILE A 81 0.51 5.09 8.52
C ILE A 81 1.99 5.22 8.09
N VAL A 82 2.88 4.36 8.58
CA VAL A 82 4.30 4.35 8.18
C VAL A 82 4.44 3.88 6.75
N HIS A 83 3.75 2.80 6.38
CA HIS A 83 3.73 2.27 5.03
C HIS A 83 3.21 3.29 4.02
N GLU A 84 2.06 3.88 4.30
CA GLU A 84 1.43 4.83 3.38
C GLU A 84 2.23 6.14 3.30
N SER A 85 2.62 6.70 4.44
CA SER A 85 3.29 7.99 4.46
C SER A 85 4.76 7.93 4.04
N ALA A 86 5.53 6.99 4.56
CA ALA A 86 6.96 6.89 4.26
C ALA A 86 7.27 5.98 3.06
N GLY A 87 6.38 5.07 2.70
CA GLY A 87 6.52 4.21 1.53
C GLY A 87 6.01 4.86 0.25
N HIS A 88 4.70 5.14 0.19
CA HIS A 88 4.05 5.61 -1.03
C HIS A 88 4.26 7.10 -1.32
N SER A 89 4.02 7.99 -0.35
CA SER A 89 3.94 9.41 -0.65
C SER A 89 5.23 10.03 -1.19
N PRO A 90 6.45 9.66 -0.75
CA PRO A 90 7.66 10.31 -1.21
C PRO A 90 7.97 10.09 -2.69
N ILE A 91 7.60 8.95 -3.25
CA ILE A 91 7.89 8.64 -4.67
C ILE A 91 6.91 9.34 -5.62
N ILE A 92 5.74 9.73 -5.13
CA ILE A 92 4.72 10.45 -5.92
C ILE A 92 5.24 11.81 -6.42
N ILE A 93 6.31 12.36 -5.86
CA ILE A 93 6.94 13.59 -6.41
C ILE A 93 7.54 13.39 -7.81
N ASN A 94 7.79 12.15 -8.22
CA ASN A 94 8.21 11.85 -9.58
C ASN A 94 6.98 11.93 -10.50
N GLU A 95 6.97 12.88 -11.42
CA GLU A 95 5.81 13.18 -12.28
C GLU A 95 5.40 12.00 -13.17
N GLU A 96 6.38 11.27 -13.72
CA GLU A 96 6.12 10.10 -14.57
C GLU A 96 5.48 8.98 -13.76
N TYR A 97 5.99 8.74 -12.55
CA TYR A 97 5.42 7.75 -11.64
C TYR A 97 4.03 8.16 -11.15
N ALA A 98 3.84 9.41 -10.79
CA ALA A 98 2.55 9.94 -10.38
C ALA A 98 1.49 9.83 -11.50
N HIS A 99 1.88 10.07 -12.74
CA HIS A 99 1.03 9.87 -13.91
C HIS A 99 0.71 8.37 -14.11
N PHE A 100 1.72 7.51 -14.04
CA PHE A 100 1.53 6.06 -14.10
C PHE A 100 0.52 5.58 -13.06
N LEU A 101 0.63 6.02 -11.80
CA LEU A 101 -0.29 5.64 -10.74
C LEU A 101 -1.73 6.04 -11.04
N LYS A 102 -1.96 7.27 -11.54
CA LYS A 102 -3.32 7.75 -11.91
C LYS A 102 -3.93 6.91 -13.04
N GLU A 103 -3.17 6.69 -14.11
CA GLU A 103 -3.64 5.88 -15.23
C GLU A 103 -3.87 4.42 -14.83
N TYR A 104 -2.96 3.87 -14.02
CA TYR A 104 -3.12 2.53 -13.45
C TYR A 104 -4.40 2.44 -12.60
N GLY A 105 -4.60 3.38 -11.71
CA GLY A 105 -5.80 3.46 -10.87
C GLY A 105 -7.08 3.53 -11.71
N ARG A 106 -7.09 4.35 -12.77
CA ARG A 106 -8.22 4.47 -13.68
C ARG A 106 -8.57 3.16 -14.38
N ILE A 107 -7.57 2.38 -14.78
CA ILE A 107 -7.79 1.08 -15.40
C ILE A 107 -8.23 0.06 -14.34
N ALA A 108 -7.51 -0.03 -13.23
CA ALA A 108 -7.70 -1.06 -12.23
C ALA A 108 -8.98 -0.89 -11.40
N SER A 109 -9.48 0.34 -11.22
CA SER A 109 -10.78 0.58 -10.56
C SER A 109 -11.98 0.08 -11.37
N ASN A 110 -11.82 -0.07 -12.69
CA ASN A 110 -12.84 -0.60 -13.60
C ASN A 110 -12.63 -2.08 -13.93
N ALA A 111 -11.63 -2.74 -13.35
CA ALA A 111 -11.34 -4.13 -13.63
C ALA A 111 -12.47 -5.07 -13.19
N VAL A 112 -12.64 -6.15 -13.92
CA VAL A 112 -13.66 -7.16 -13.60
C VAL A 112 -13.24 -7.97 -12.38
N PHE A 113 -14.04 -7.90 -11.33
CA PHE A 113 -13.93 -8.70 -10.12
C PHE A 113 -14.73 -9.99 -10.24
N SER A 114 -14.15 -11.10 -9.81
CA SER A 114 -14.85 -12.37 -9.66
C SER A 114 -15.42 -12.52 -8.23
N LYS A 115 -16.33 -13.48 -8.05
CA LYS A 115 -16.80 -13.87 -6.71
C LYS A 115 -15.69 -14.47 -5.84
N GLU A 116 -14.70 -15.07 -6.48
CA GLU A 116 -13.50 -15.60 -5.82
C GLU A 116 -12.64 -14.46 -5.26
N ASP A 117 -12.46 -13.38 -6.00
CA ASP A 117 -11.74 -12.19 -5.53
C ASP A 117 -12.42 -11.56 -4.32
N GLU A 118 -13.75 -11.47 -4.36
CA GLU A 118 -14.54 -10.96 -3.24
C GLU A 118 -14.34 -11.81 -1.98
N ARG A 119 -14.38 -13.14 -2.10
CA ARG A 119 -14.11 -14.06 -0.98
C ARG A 119 -12.70 -13.89 -0.43
N ILE A 120 -11.70 -13.77 -1.31
CA ILE A 120 -10.31 -13.55 -0.90
C ILE A 120 -10.19 -12.22 -0.18
N TYR A 121 -10.81 -11.16 -0.68
CA TYR A 121 -10.81 -9.85 -0.02
C TYR A 121 -11.38 -9.93 1.40
N TYR A 122 -12.55 -10.55 1.59
CA TYR A 122 -13.13 -10.66 2.92
C TYR A 122 -12.29 -11.53 3.86
N ALA A 123 -11.65 -12.58 3.35
CA ALA A 123 -10.75 -13.40 4.14
C ALA A 123 -9.48 -12.63 4.57
N ILE A 124 -8.90 -11.81 3.69
CA ILE A 124 -7.77 -10.92 4.02
C ILE A 124 -8.19 -9.91 5.08
N ARG A 125 -9.32 -9.23 4.88
CA ARG A 125 -9.85 -8.24 5.81
C ARG A 125 -10.07 -8.84 7.20
N LYS A 126 -10.74 -10.01 7.27
CA LYS A 126 -10.96 -10.72 8.53
C LYS A 126 -9.66 -11.05 9.24
N LEU A 127 -8.66 -11.55 8.51
CA LEU A 127 -7.35 -11.88 9.06
C LEU A 127 -6.63 -10.62 9.57
N SER A 128 -6.71 -9.50 8.83
CA SER A 128 -6.15 -8.23 9.26
C SER A 128 -6.79 -7.74 10.55
N ASP A 129 -8.12 -7.69 10.60
CA ASP A 129 -8.87 -7.25 11.78
C ASP A 129 -8.52 -8.10 13.02
N ILE A 130 -8.42 -9.43 12.85
CA ILE A 130 -8.05 -10.36 13.93
C ILE A 130 -6.60 -10.13 14.40
N LYS A 131 -5.66 -9.90 13.49
CA LYS A 131 -4.24 -9.66 13.85
C LYS A 131 -4.03 -8.31 14.55
N GLU A 132 -4.88 -7.34 14.29
CA GLU A 132 -4.84 -6.01 14.94
C GLU A 132 -5.50 -6.02 16.32
N ASP A 133 -6.48 -6.91 16.56
CA ASP A 133 -7.14 -7.02 17.86
C ASP A 133 -6.24 -7.75 18.88
N ARG A 134 -5.82 -7.00 19.91
CA ARG A 134 -4.98 -7.51 21.01
C ARG A 134 -5.63 -8.63 21.83
N ASN A 135 -6.94 -8.81 21.73
CA ASN A 135 -7.67 -9.86 22.45
C ASN A 135 -7.81 -11.13 21.62
N SER A 136 -7.39 -11.13 20.37
CA SER A 136 -7.48 -12.29 19.50
C SER A 136 -6.57 -13.42 19.98
N SER A 137 -7.11 -14.63 20.01
CA SER A 137 -6.34 -15.81 20.35
C SER A 137 -5.50 -16.30 19.16
N LYS A 138 -4.50 -17.15 19.44
CA LYS A 138 -3.75 -17.84 18.39
C LYS A 138 -4.64 -18.74 17.53
N GLU A 139 -5.66 -19.32 18.13
CA GLU A 139 -6.66 -20.15 17.47
C GLU A 139 -7.45 -19.34 16.45
N ASP A 140 -7.88 -18.13 16.79
CA ASP A 140 -8.60 -17.23 15.87
C ASP A 140 -7.73 -16.85 14.66
N ILE A 141 -6.46 -16.52 14.91
CA ILE A 141 -5.50 -16.20 13.84
C ILE A 141 -5.29 -17.42 12.92
N ASN A 142 -5.05 -18.61 13.48
CA ASN A 142 -4.85 -19.82 12.69
C ASN A 142 -6.08 -20.16 11.85
N GLN A 143 -7.28 -20.00 12.40
CA GLN A 143 -8.52 -20.22 11.67
C GLN A 143 -8.67 -19.24 10.50
N ALA A 144 -8.41 -17.96 10.72
CA ALA A 144 -8.49 -16.95 9.66
C ALA A 144 -7.43 -17.16 8.57
N GLU A 145 -6.22 -17.62 8.93
CA GLU A 145 -5.17 -17.99 7.97
C GLU A 145 -5.59 -19.19 7.09
N GLU A 146 -6.22 -20.20 7.68
CA GLU A 146 -6.72 -21.36 6.94
C GLU A 146 -7.90 -20.98 6.04
N GLU A 147 -8.81 -20.09 6.49
CA GLU A 147 -9.88 -19.54 5.64
C GLU A 147 -9.31 -18.82 4.42
N LEU A 148 -8.31 -17.97 4.60
CA LEU A 148 -7.64 -17.26 3.51
C LEU A 148 -6.94 -18.23 2.55
N LYS A 149 -6.26 -19.23 3.08
CA LYS A 149 -5.59 -20.27 2.29
C LYS A 149 -6.59 -21.04 1.42
N ASN A 150 -7.74 -21.40 2.00
CA ASN A 150 -8.80 -22.09 1.28
C ASN A 150 -9.47 -21.20 0.22
N ALA A 151 -9.70 -19.91 0.51
CA ALA A 151 -10.20 -18.96 -0.48
C ALA A 151 -9.27 -18.85 -1.69
N LYS A 152 -7.95 -18.73 -1.46
CA LYS A 152 -6.93 -18.68 -2.53
C LYS A 152 -6.83 -19.97 -3.34
N LYS A 153 -6.92 -21.13 -2.68
CA LYS A 153 -6.84 -22.44 -3.35
C LYS A 153 -7.99 -22.70 -4.32
N ASN A 154 -9.15 -22.12 -4.04
CA ASN A 154 -10.36 -22.30 -4.85
C ASN A 154 -10.43 -21.32 -6.04
N GLN A 155 -9.45 -20.44 -6.21
CA GLN A 155 -9.37 -19.56 -7.38
C GLN A 155 -8.81 -20.34 -8.59
N SER A 156 -9.69 -20.72 -9.50
CA SER A 156 -9.34 -21.54 -10.66
C SER A 156 -8.66 -20.75 -11.78
N ASN A 157 -9.19 -19.56 -12.08
CA ASN A 157 -8.65 -18.63 -13.06
C ASN A 157 -8.52 -17.24 -12.46
N PRO A 158 -7.37 -16.56 -12.64
CA PRO A 158 -7.22 -15.20 -12.17
C PRO A 158 -8.13 -14.26 -12.98
N SER A 159 -8.91 -13.44 -12.29
CA SER A 159 -9.67 -12.35 -12.90
C SER A 159 -8.74 -11.25 -13.42
N GLU A 160 -9.29 -10.33 -14.20
CA GLU A 160 -8.58 -9.11 -14.61
C GLU A 160 -8.07 -8.33 -13.38
N ALA A 161 -8.92 -8.16 -12.37
CA ALA A 161 -8.56 -7.49 -11.11
C ALA A 161 -7.40 -8.21 -10.38
N THR A 162 -7.41 -9.54 -10.34
CA THR A 162 -6.29 -10.32 -9.77
C THR A 162 -4.99 -10.09 -10.54
N LEU A 163 -5.01 -10.07 -11.88
CA LEU A 163 -3.81 -9.87 -12.69
C LEU A 163 -3.24 -8.46 -12.48
N LEU A 164 -4.10 -7.45 -12.49
CA LEU A 164 -3.70 -6.08 -12.18
C LEU A 164 -3.16 -5.96 -10.75
N SER A 165 -3.81 -6.54 -9.76
CA SER A 165 -3.32 -6.53 -8.38
C SER A 165 -1.90 -7.12 -8.26
N ARG A 166 -1.58 -8.21 -8.99
CA ARG A 166 -0.21 -8.77 -9.02
C ARG A 166 0.78 -7.81 -9.64
N LEU A 167 0.41 -7.14 -10.74
CA LEU A 167 1.28 -6.14 -11.37
C LEU A 167 1.54 -4.96 -10.44
N HIS A 168 0.50 -4.47 -9.74
CA HIS A 168 0.64 -3.41 -8.72
C HIS A 168 1.63 -3.84 -7.62
N TRP A 169 1.48 -5.05 -7.11
CA TRP A 169 2.38 -5.61 -6.11
C TRP A 169 3.85 -5.64 -6.58
N TRP A 170 4.10 -6.10 -7.80
CA TRP A 170 5.46 -6.19 -8.33
C TRP A 170 6.08 -4.84 -8.67
N THR A 171 5.30 -3.83 -8.96
CA THR A 171 5.76 -2.50 -9.34
C THR A 171 5.70 -1.53 -8.16
N VAL A 172 4.52 -1.24 -7.68
CA VAL A 172 4.28 -0.18 -6.69
C VAL A 172 4.78 -0.57 -5.29
N GLU A 173 4.66 -1.86 -4.92
CA GLU A 173 5.10 -2.32 -3.59
C GLU A 173 6.55 -2.77 -3.56
N TYR A 174 7.01 -3.51 -4.55
CA TYR A 174 8.34 -4.15 -4.55
C TYR A 174 9.20 -3.75 -5.75
N GLY A 175 8.88 -2.67 -6.41
CA GLY A 175 9.56 -2.21 -7.61
C GLY A 175 11.00 -1.77 -7.35
N LEU A 176 11.88 -2.18 -8.27
CA LEU A 176 13.25 -1.73 -8.39
C LEU A 176 13.42 -1.02 -9.72
N ILE A 177 14.28 -0.02 -9.77
CA ILE A 177 14.59 0.77 -10.97
C ILE A 177 16.09 0.93 -11.15
N GLY A 178 16.55 1.14 -12.37
CA GLY A 178 17.94 1.35 -12.71
C GLY A 178 18.61 0.11 -13.28
N LEU A 179 19.93 0.07 -13.22
CA LEU A 179 20.73 -1.02 -13.76
C LEU A 179 20.71 -2.23 -12.82
N LEU A 180 20.78 -3.44 -13.36
CA LEU A 180 20.77 -4.69 -12.59
C LEU A 180 21.94 -4.76 -11.59
N GLU A 181 23.08 -4.15 -11.94
CA GLU A 181 24.28 -4.12 -11.09
C GLU A 181 24.16 -3.14 -9.91
N ASN A 182 23.24 -2.17 -10.00
CA ASN A 182 23.02 -1.19 -8.96
C ASN A 182 21.54 -0.74 -8.95
N PRO A 183 20.61 -1.65 -8.62
CA PRO A 183 19.20 -1.32 -8.57
C PRO A 183 18.89 -0.35 -7.43
N LYS A 184 17.90 0.49 -7.64
CA LYS A 184 17.36 1.41 -6.62
C LYS A 184 15.94 1.04 -6.27
N ILE A 185 15.64 1.12 -4.99
CA ILE A 185 14.31 0.83 -4.46
C ILE A 185 13.41 2.04 -4.69
N TYR A 186 12.25 1.79 -5.27
CA TYR A 186 11.18 2.78 -5.31
C TYR A 186 9.82 2.21 -4.87
N GLY A 187 9.70 0.89 -4.73
CA GLY A 187 8.50 0.24 -4.24
C GLY A 187 8.22 0.54 -2.76
N ALA A 188 6.98 0.91 -2.45
CA ALA A 188 6.57 1.38 -1.13
C ALA A 188 6.76 0.33 -0.02
N GLY A 189 6.47 -0.93 -0.31
CA GLY A 189 6.66 -2.04 0.62
C GLY A 189 8.11 -2.19 1.06
N LEU A 190 9.06 -2.01 0.14
CA LEU A 190 10.48 -2.02 0.46
C LEU A 190 10.95 -0.75 1.15
N LEU A 191 10.41 0.42 0.77
CA LEU A 191 10.79 1.72 1.36
C LEU A 191 10.30 1.88 2.80
N SER A 192 9.24 1.20 3.18
CA SER A 192 8.65 1.24 4.54
C SER A 192 9.04 0.05 5.42
N SER A 193 9.79 -0.89 4.88
CA SER A 193 10.37 -2.01 5.63
C SER A 193 11.78 -1.66 6.10
N VAL A 194 12.11 -1.99 7.34
CA VAL A 194 13.41 -1.67 7.95
C VAL A 194 14.32 -2.90 7.90
#